data_333a1550f461c1b5cac15b6b876f59a4
#
_entry.id   333a1550f461c1b5cac15b6b876f59a4
#
_cell.length_a   1.000
_cell.length_b   1.000
_cell.length_c   1.000
_cell.angle_alpha   90.00
_cell.angle_beta   90.00
_cell.angle_gamma   90.00
#
_symmetry.space_group_name_H-M   'P 1'
#
loop_
_entity.id
_entity.type
_entity.pdbx_description
1 polymer ?
#
loop_
_entity_poly.entity_id
_entity_poly.type
_entity_poly.pdbx_seq_one_letter_code
_entity_poly.pdbx_strand_id
1 'polypeptide(L)'
;PLRQFPDIERSEITIDTIYSGASSNIVETKITEIIEAQISGIDGIESISSVSRDGRSKVTIEFIAEKDINEAANDVRDAVSRILENLPKDSESPEISKIDSDGNAVMWLNLTSDDITQLELTDYAERYLVDRLSVIPGVAKVRISGGKKKSLRVWLNPELLSKYKISVLDIEKKINEENIEIPAGRLESKFRDFTVKLDSDYKTV
;
A
#
# COMPACT_ATOMS: atom_id res chain seq x y z
N PRO A 1 -33.99 2.72 -8.78
CA PRO A 1 -32.77 3.01 -9.52
C PRO A 1 -32.76 2.20 -10.81
N LEU A 2 -32.56 2.87 -11.96
CA LEU A 2 -32.40 2.22 -13.25
C LEU A 2 -30.95 1.69 -13.31
N ARG A 3 -30.78 0.38 -13.31
CA ARG A 3 -29.50 -0.28 -13.58
C ARG A 3 -29.43 -0.62 -15.06
N GLN A 4 -28.29 -0.40 -15.68
CA GLN A 4 -28.06 -0.60 -17.11
C GLN A 4 -27.78 -2.08 -17.47
N PHE A 5 -27.34 -2.86 -16.47
CA PHE A 5 -27.07 -4.30 -16.58
C PHE A 5 -27.65 -5.05 -15.40
N PRO A 6 -28.03 -6.34 -15.59
CA PRO A 6 -28.44 -7.18 -14.46
C PRO A 6 -27.28 -7.27 -13.44
N ASP A 7 -27.62 -7.36 -12.16
CA ASP A 7 -26.68 -7.59 -11.06
C ASP A 7 -26.06 -8.99 -11.22
N ILE A 8 -24.99 -9.08 -11.97
CA ILE A 8 -24.10 -10.24 -11.94
C ILE A 8 -23.05 -9.87 -10.90
N GLU A 9 -23.37 -10.10 -9.62
CA GLU A 9 -22.40 -9.98 -8.55
C GLU A 9 -21.30 -11.03 -8.79
N ARG A 10 -20.24 -10.63 -9.45
CA ARG A 10 -19.02 -11.42 -9.44
C ARG A 10 -18.38 -11.25 -8.06
N SER A 11 -18.38 -12.32 -7.30
CA SER A 11 -17.72 -12.37 -6.00
C SER A 11 -16.20 -12.44 -6.23
N GLU A 12 -15.59 -11.27 -6.46
CA GLU A 12 -14.17 -11.14 -6.80
C GLU A 12 -13.42 -10.40 -5.70
N ILE A 13 -12.30 -10.98 -5.26
CA ILE A 13 -11.42 -10.40 -4.23
C ILE A 13 -10.03 -10.22 -4.80
N THR A 14 -9.44 -9.06 -4.58
CA THR A 14 -8.07 -8.76 -4.98
C THR A 14 -7.17 -8.63 -3.75
N ILE A 15 -6.00 -9.25 -3.83
CA ILE A 15 -4.89 -9.08 -2.90
C ILE A 15 -3.80 -8.32 -3.63
N ASP A 16 -3.45 -7.16 -3.13
CA ASP A 16 -2.42 -6.28 -3.70
C ASP A 16 -1.27 -6.14 -2.72
N THR A 17 -0.05 -6.43 -3.16
CA THR A 17 1.13 -6.39 -2.30
C THR A 17 2.25 -5.64 -3.00
N ILE A 18 2.81 -4.65 -2.32
CA ILE A 18 3.92 -3.84 -2.83
C ILE A 18 5.23 -4.35 -2.24
N TYR A 19 6.21 -4.60 -3.10
CA TYR A 19 7.58 -4.93 -2.74
C TYR A 19 8.55 -4.07 -3.54
N SER A 20 8.74 -2.85 -3.08
CA SER A 20 9.53 -1.83 -3.78
C SER A 20 10.95 -2.29 -4.08
N GLY A 21 11.41 -2.10 -5.33
CA GLY A 21 12.75 -2.45 -5.77
C GLY A 21 12.95 -3.92 -6.18
N ALA A 22 11.98 -4.81 -5.98
CA ALA A 22 12.06 -6.19 -6.43
C ALA A 22 11.70 -6.31 -7.92
N SER A 23 12.41 -7.17 -8.67
CA SER A 23 12.01 -7.53 -10.04
C SER A 23 10.76 -8.41 -10.03
N SER A 24 10.04 -8.45 -11.15
CA SER A 24 8.83 -9.26 -11.31
C SER A 24 9.03 -10.74 -10.94
N ASN A 25 10.17 -11.33 -11.29
CA ASN A 25 10.51 -12.72 -10.94
C ASN A 25 10.69 -12.92 -9.41
N ILE A 26 11.29 -11.93 -8.71
CA ILE A 26 11.41 -11.96 -7.24
C ILE A 26 10.05 -11.79 -6.59
N VAL A 27 9.23 -10.86 -7.11
CA VAL A 27 7.85 -10.65 -6.65
C VAL A 27 7.04 -11.93 -6.80
N GLU A 28 7.15 -12.61 -7.94
CA GLU A 28 6.46 -13.87 -8.20
C GLU A 28 6.83 -14.93 -7.17
N THR A 29 8.12 -15.25 -7.03
CA THR A 29 8.58 -16.35 -6.17
C THR A 29 8.48 -16.05 -4.67
N LYS A 30 8.60 -14.80 -4.25
CA LYS A 30 8.62 -14.41 -2.83
C LYS A 30 7.30 -13.90 -2.28
N ILE A 31 6.36 -13.56 -3.14
CA ILE A 31 5.07 -13.02 -2.73
C ILE A 31 3.93 -13.77 -3.39
N THR A 32 3.86 -13.77 -4.72
CA THR A 32 2.70 -14.27 -5.46
C THR A 32 2.46 -15.75 -5.21
N GLU A 33 3.47 -16.59 -5.41
CA GLU A 33 3.38 -18.05 -5.19
C GLU A 33 3.02 -18.40 -3.74
N ILE A 34 3.56 -17.66 -2.77
CA ILE A 34 3.27 -17.89 -1.34
C ILE A 34 1.80 -17.58 -1.03
N ILE A 35 1.28 -16.48 -1.59
CA ILE A 35 -0.12 -16.09 -1.42
C ILE A 35 -1.02 -17.11 -2.12
N GLU A 36 -0.74 -17.46 -3.38
CA GLU A 36 -1.53 -18.44 -4.15
C GLU A 36 -1.60 -19.80 -3.47
N ALA A 37 -0.47 -20.29 -2.99
CA ALA A 37 -0.41 -21.58 -2.28
C ALA A 37 -1.32 -21.58 -1.03
N GLN A 38 -1.38 -20.46 -0.32
CA GLN A 38 -2.19 -20.34 0.89
C GLN A 38 -3.68 -20.20 0.61
N ILE A 39 -4.05 -19.44 -0.41
CA ILE A 39 -5.45 -19.19 -0.75
C ILE A 39 -6.11 -20.34 -1.51
N SER A 40 -5.31 -21.17 -2.22
CA SER A 40 -5.83 -22.29 -3.01
C SER A 40 -6.64 -23.32 -2.21
N GLY A 41 -6.50 -23.32 -0.89
CA GLY A 41 -7.26 -24.18 0.02
C GLY A 41 -8.60 -23.60 0.50
N ILE A 42 -9.00 -22.42 0.04
CA ILE A 42 -10.27 -21.79 0.44
C ILE A 42 -11.40 -22.39 -0.38
N ASP A 43 -12.49 -22.75 0.28
CA ASP A 43 -13.66 -23.33 -0.36
C ASP A 43 -14.46 -22.32 -1.19
N GLY A 44 -14.98 -22.76 -2.33
CA GLY A 44 -15.80 -21.95 -3.22
C GLY A 44 -15.02 -21.08 -4.20
N ILE A 45 -13.71 -21.28 -4.36
CA ILE A 45 -12.91 -20.59 -5.40
C ILE A 45 -13.25 -21.21 -6.76
N GLU A 46 -13.58 -20.35 -7.72
CA GLU A 46 -13.77 -20.70 -9.14
C GLU A 46 -12.48 -20.55 -9.92
N SER A 47 -11.79 -19.41 -9.75
CA SER A 47 -10.52 -19.15 -10.42
C SER A 47 -9.59 -18.27 -9.57
N ILE A 48 -8.27 -18.46 -9.77
CA ILE A 48 -7.23 -17.57 -9.24
C ILE A 48 -6.40 -17.10 -10.43
N SER A 49 -6.24 -15.81 -10.54
CA SER A 49 -5.37 -15.17 -11.52
C SER A 49 -4.41 -14.19 -10.85
N SER A 50 -3.15 -14.19 -11.27
CA SER A 50 -2.15 -13.29 -10.68
C SER A 50 -1.36 -12.54 -11.73
N VAL A 51 -0.87 -11.38 -11.36
CA VAL A 51 0.02 -10.55 -12.17
C VAL A 51 1.16 -10.05 -11.30
N SER A 52 2.36 -10.55 -11.56
CA SER A 52 3.61 -10.11 -10.95
C SER A 52 4.30 -9.08 -11.85
N ARG A 53 4.53 -7.88 -11.30
CA ARG A 53 5.28 -6.79 -11.95
C ARG A 53 6.42 -6.36 -11.08
N ASP A 54 7.33 -5.56 -11.62
CA ASP A 54 8.40 -4.96 -10.83
C ASP A 54 7.81 -4.16 -9.66
N GLY A 55 8.14 -4.58 -8.45
CA GLY A 55 7.69 -3.96 -7.20
C GLY A 55 6.25 -4.24 -6.79
N ARG A 56 5.47 -5.07 -7.48
CA ARG A 56 4.05 -5.27 -7.16
C ARG A 56 3.53 -6.64 -7.55
N SER A 57 2.82 -7.28 -6.63
CA SER A 57 2.00 -8.47 -6.86
C SER A 57 0.52 -8.11 -6.78
N LYS A 58 -0.26 -8.60 -7.73
CA LYS A 58 -1.71 -8.52 -7.69
C LYS A 58 -2.28 -9.92 -7.92
N VAL A 59 -2.98 -10.46 -6.91
CA VAL A 59 -3.68 -11.74 -6.99
C VAL A 59 -5.18 -11.46 -6.96
N THR A 60 -5.90 -11.99 -7.94
CA THR A 60 -7.35 -11.85 -8.07
C THR A 60 -7.98 -13.22 -7.92
N ILE A 61 -8.94 -13.32 -7.03
CA ILE A 61 -9.66 -14.56 -6.69
C ILE A 61 -11.12 -14.36 -7.09
N GLU A 62 -11.62 -15.24 -7.93
CA GLU A 62 -13.02 -15.30 -8.33
C GLU A 62 -13.70 -16.45 -7.60
N PHE A 63 -14.82 -16.18 -6.94
CA PHE A 63 -15.59 -17.18 -6.19
C PHE A 63 -16.85 -17.54 -6.95
N ILE A 64 -17.36 -18.75 -6.70
CA ILE A 64 -18.68 -19.19 -7.20
C ILE A 64 -19.77 -18.24 -6.73
N ALA A 65 -20.81 -18.09 -7.54
CA ALA A 65 -21.90 -17.11 -7.29
C ALA A 65 -22.65 -17.35 -5.96
N GLU A 66 -22.65 -18.59 -5.46
CA GLU A 66 -23.30 -18.97 -4.21
C GLU A 66 -22.52 -18.57 -2.95
N LYS A 67 -21.24 -18.25 -3.07
CA LYS A 67 -20.38 -17.85 -1.94
C LYS A 67 -20.62 -16.38 -1.58
N ASP A 68 -20.97 -16.12 -0.32
CA ASP A 68 -21.09 -14.74 0.18
C ASP A 68 -19.73 -14.02 0.14
N ILE A 69 -19.69 -12.86 -0.51
CA ILE A 69 -18.45 -12.09 -0.70
C ILE A 69 -17.84 -11.62 0.63
N ASN A 70 -18.66 -11.43 1.69
CA ASN A 70 -18.14 -11.02 2.99
C ASN A 70 -17.49 -12.19 3.71
N GLU A 71 -18.09 -13.38 3.62
CA GLU A 71 -17.51 -14.61 4.12
C GLU A 71 -16.20 -14.93 3.39
N ALA A 72 -16.21 -14.90 2.06
CA ALA A 72 -15.03 -15.09 1.23
C ALA A 72 -13.89 -14.10 1.60
N ALA A 73 -14.23 -12.82 1.82
CA ALA A 73 -13.24 -11.81 2.21
C ALA A 73 -12.64 -12.07 3.60
N ASN A 74 -13.40 -12.63 4.52
CA ASN A 74 -12.89 -13.04 5.84
C ASN A 74 -11.97 -14.26 5.71
N ASP A 75 -12.40 -15.28 4.95
CA ASP A 75 -11.59 -16.48 4.68
C ASP A 75 -10.24 -16.10 4.06
N VAL A 76 -10.23 -15.17 3.08
CA VAL A 76 -9.00 -14.67 2.45
C VAL A 76 -8.14 -13.91 3.45
N ARG A 77 -8.72 -13.04 4.30
CA ARG A 77 -7.96 -12.32 5.34
C ARG A 77 -7.31 -13.27 6.32
N ASP A 78 -8.05 -14.28 6.77
CA ASP A 78 -7.54 -15.29 7.69
C ASP A 78 -6.44 -16.14 7.04
N ALA A 79 -6.57 -16.47 5.77
CA ALA A 79 -5.55 -17.18 5.02
C ALA A 79 -4.27 -16.33 4.87
N VAL A 80 -4.39 -15.08 4.45
CA VAL A 80 -3.26 -14.17 4.26
C VAL A 80 -2.58 -13.83 5.59
N SER A 81 -3.34 -13.66 6.68
CA SER A 81 -2.77 -13.36 8.01
C SER A 81 -1.82 -14.44 8.50
N ARG A 82 -2.06 -15.70 8.17
CA ARG A 82 -1.20 -16.84 8.56
C ARG A 82 0.16 -16.84 7.87
N ILE A 83 0.30 -16.15 6.75
CA ILE A 83 1.54 -16.13 5.97
C ILE A 83 2.30 -14.80 6.04
N LEU A 84 1.82 -13.82 6.78
CA LEU A 84 2.49 -12.50 6.87
C LEU A 84 3.95 -12.61 7.31
N GLU A 85 4.26 -13.54 8.20
CA GLU A 85 5.63 -13.78 8.67
C GLU A 85 6.52 -14.46 7.63
N ASN A 86 5.93 -15.10 6.61
CA ASN A 86 6.65 -15.77 5.53
C ASN A 86 6.97 -14.82 4.37
N LEU A 87 6.32 -13.65 4.33
CA LEU A 87 6.61 -12.64 3.32
C LEU A 87 7.89 -11.87 3.67
N PRO A 88 8.58 -11.31 2.66
CA PRO A 88 9.74 -10.47 2.90
C PRO A 88 9.42 -9.30 3.84
N LYS A 89 10.30 -9.01 4.81
CA LYS A 89 10.09 -7.92 5.78
C LYS A 89 10.00 -6.53 5.15
N ASP A 90 10.62 -6.38 3.97
CA ASP A 90 10.63 -5.13 3.21
C ASP A 90 9.42 -4.99 2.28
N SER A 91 8.54 -6.00 2.22
CA SER A 91 7.26 -5.86 1.51
C SER A 91 6.23 -5.17 2.39
N GLU A 92 5.36 -4.39 1.76
CA GLU A 92 4.19 -3.84 2.44
C GLU A 92 3.19 -4.96 2.76
N SER A 93 2.38 -4.76 3.79
CA SER A 93 1.32 -5.70 4.13
C SER A 93 0.32 -5.84 2.98
N PRO A 94 -0.11 -7.07 2.63
CA PRO A 94 -1.09 -7.29 1.58
C PRO A 94 -2.40 -6.53 1.83
N GLU A 95 -2.83 -5.71 0.87
CA GLU A 95 -4.12 -5.03 0.90
C GLU A 95 -5.18 -5.94 0.23
N ILE A 96 -6.21 -6.31 0.99
CA ILE A 96 -7.31 -7.15 0.52
C ILE A 96 -8.52 -6.28 0.27
N SER A 97 -8.99 -6.27 -0.97
CA SER A 97 -10.16 -5.50 -1.40
C SER A 97 -11.14 -6.35 -2.19
N LYS A 98 -12.43 -6.12 -1.95
CA LYS A 98 -13.48 -6.67 -2.80
C LYS A 98 -13.53 -5.85 -4.08
N ILE A 99 -13.66 -6.50 -5.22
CA ILE A 99 -13.93 -5.81 -6.47
C ILE A 99 -15.44 -5.73 -6.59
N ASP A 100 -15.93 -4.51 -6.51
CA ASP A 100 -17.29 -4.20 -6.90
C ASP A 100 -17.30 -4.11 -8.44
N SER A 101 -18.04 -4.97 -9.11
CA SER A 101 -18.18 -4.92 -10.57
C SER A 101 -18.74 -3.59 -11.05
N ASP A 102 -19.46 -2.89 -10.18
CA ASP A 102 -19.99 -1.54 -10.40
C ASP A 102 -19.02 -0.43 -9.94
N GLY A 103 -17.80 -0.78 -9.51
CA GLY A 103 -16.78 0.16 -8.98
C GLY A 103 -16.19 1.14 -9.99
N ASN A 104 -16.93 1.46 -11.05
CA ASN A 104 -16.59 2.55 -11.94
C ASN A 104 -16.62 3.88 -11.18
N ALA A 105 -15.64 4.73 -11.47
CA ALA A 105 -15.63 6.07 -10.89
C ALA A 105 -16.91 6.82 -11.29
N VAL A 106 -17.75 7.13 -10.31
CA VAL A 106 -19.00 7.87 -10.52
C VAL A 106 -18.72 9.32 -10.93
N MET A 107 -17.58 9.86 -10.47
CA MET A 107 -17.20 11.24 -10.73
C MET A 107 -15.67 11.38 -10.82
N TRP A 108 -15.23 12.16 -11.78
CA TRP A 108 -13.85 12.61 -11.92
C TRP A 108 -13.79 14.11 -11.62
N LEU A 109 -13.03 14.49 -10.61
CA LEU A 109 -12.79 15.87 -10.23
C LEU A 109 -11.39 16.29 -10.64
N ASN A 110 -11.26 17.29 -11.47
CA ASN A 110 -9.98 17.87 -11.84
C ASN A 110 -9.65 19.02 -10.88
N LEU A 111 -8.49 18.92 -10.23
CA LEU A 111 -7.95 19.99 -9.39
C LEU A 111 -6.81 20.66 -10.14
N THR A 112 -6.98 21.94 -10.45
CA THR A 112 -6.00 22.76 -11.19
C THR A 112 -5.76 24.06 -10.46
N SER A 113 -4.53 24.58 -10.55
CA SER A 113 -4.16 25.91 -10.07
C SER A 113 -3.00 26.44 -10.90
N ASP A 114 -3.00 27.76 -11.13
CA ASP A 114 -1.89 28.46 -11.80
C ASP A 114 -0.85 28.94 -10.78
N ASP A 115 -1.21 29.05 -9.50
CA ASP A 115 -0.39 29.68 -8.44
C ASP A 115 0.41 28.67 -7.61
N ILE A 116 -0.02 27.41 -7.54
CA ILE A 116 0.60 26.39 -6.69
C ILE A 116 1.08 25.18 -7.50
N THR A 117 2.13 24.56 -7.04
CA THR A 117 2.75 23.42 -7.73
C THR A 117 1.89 22.15 -7.64
N GLN A 118 2.08 21.23 -8.58
CA GLN A 118 1.38 19.92 -8.55
C GLN A 118 1.64 19.14 -7.26
N LEU A 119 2.80 19.33 -6.64
CA LEU A 119 3.13 18.71 -5.36
C LEU A 119 2.26 19.27 -4.22
N GLU A 120 2.13 20.60 -4.15
CA GLU A 120 1.29 21.27 -3.15
C GLU A 120 -0.20 20.98 -3.38
N LEU A 121 -0.63 20.89 -4.66
CA LEU A 121 -1.98 20.45 -4.99
C LEU A 121 -2.25 19.02 -4.50
N THR A 122 -1.27 18.13 -4.63
CA THR A 122 -1.42 16.76 -4.16
C THR A 122 -1.53 16.71 -2.63
N ASP A 123 -0.66 17.43 -1.92
CA ASP A 123 -0.70 17.53 -0.45
C ASP A 123 -2.03 18.14 0.03
N TYR A 124 -2.50 19.19 -0.65
CA TYR A 124 -3.81 19.78 -0.36
C TYR A 124 -4.95 18.79 -0.56
N ALA A 125 -4.93 18.05 -1.67
CA ALA A 125 -5.96 17.06 -1.97
C ALA A 125 -5.95 15.93 -0.94
N GLU A 126 -4.79 15.41 -0.55
CA GLU A 126 -4.66 14.36 0.46
C GLU A 126 -5.16 14.81 1.83
N ARG A 127 -4.79 16.00 2.28
CA ARG A 127 -5.13 16.49 3.63
C ARG A 127 -6.56 17.02 3.78
N TYR A 128 -7.11 17.62 2.74
CA TYR A 128 -8.37 18.35 2.86
C TYR A 128 -9.51 17.78 2.05
N LEU A 129 -9.24 17.24 0.84
CA LEU A 129 -10.31 16.79 -0.04
C LEU A 129 -10.67 15.33 0.18
N VAL A 130 -9.66 14.45 0.32
CA VAL A 130 -9.91 13.02 0.48
C VAL A 130 -10.77 12.76 1.71
N ASP A 131 -10.38 13.31 2.86
CA ASP A 131 -11.10 13.11 4.11
C ASP A 131 -12.54 13.64 4.04
N ARG A 132 -12.71 14.84 3.49
CA ARG A 132 -14.05 15.46 3.38
C ARG A 132 -14.97 14.71 2.43
N LEU A 133 -14.45 14.21 1.33
CA LEU A 133 -15.23 13.47 0.36
C LEU A 133 -15.53 12.04 0.83
N SER A 134 -14.60 11.40 1.55
CA SER A 134 -14.77 10.05 2.07
C SER A 134 -15.87 9.92 3.15
N VAL A 135 -16.18 11.01 3.86
CA VAL A 135 -17.22 11.03 4.91
C VAL A 135 -18.63 11.20 4.32
N ILE A 136 -18.76 11.56 3.05
CA ILE A 136 -20.08 11.76 2.42
C ILE A 136 -20.81 10.41 2.32
N PRO A 137 -22.05 10.30 2.83
CA PRO A 137 -22.83 9.08 2.72
C PRO A 137 -22.96 8.62 1.27
N GLY A 138 -22.63 7.36 1.00
CA GLY A 138 -22.67 6.78 -0.35
C GLY A 138 -21.36 6.86 -1.13
N VAL A 139 -20.33 7.52 -0.60
CA VAL A 139 -18.98 7.49 -1.19
C VAL A 139 -18.21 6.31 -0.60
N ALA A 140 -17.91 5.33 -1.44
CA ALA A 140 -17.17 4.13 -1.02
C ALA A 140 -15.65 4.35 -0.98
N LYS A 141 -15.10 5.07 -1.95
CA LYS A 141 -13.65 5.32 -2.05
C LYS A 141 -13.36 6.61 -2.82
N VAL A 142 -12.36 7.36 -2.34
CA VAL A 142 -11.79 8.52 -3.04
C VAL A 142 -10.35 8.17 -3.43
N ARG A 143 -9.98 8.41 -4.68
CA ARG A 143 -8.62 8.17 -5.19
C ARG A 143 -8.05 9.44 -5.78
N ILE A 144 -6.78 9.70 -5.54
CA ILE A 144 -6.02 10.73 -6.23
C ILE A 144 -5.26 10.06 -7.38
N SER A 145 -5.40 10.61 -8.58
CA SER A 145 -4.66 10.21 -9.77
C SER A 145 -3.84 11.37 -10.28
N GLY A 146 -2.64 11.10 -10.82
CA GLY A 146 -1.74 12.14 -11.33
C GLY A 146 -1.05 12.99 -10.27
N GLY A 147 -1.20 12.66 -8.98
CA GLY A 147 -0.50 13.35 -7.90
C GLY A 147 1.01 13.12 -7.91
N LYS A 148 1.75 14.06 -7.34
CA LYS A 148 3.20 13.94 -7.09
C LYS A 148 3.49 13.96 -5.60
N LYS A 149 4.30 13.01 -5.14
CA LYS A 149 4.81 12.95 -3.76
C LYS A 149 6.28 13.32 -3.72
N LYS A 150 6.70 13.97 -2.64
CA LYS A 150 8.13 14.17 -2.38
C LYS A 150 8.80 12.83 -2.18
N SER A 151 9.95 12.64 -2.81
CA SER A 151 10.82 11.49 -2.58
C SER A 151 12.26 11.95 -2.54
N LEU A 152 13.01 11.47 -1.56
CA LEU A 152 14.48 11.66 -1.51
C LEU A 152 15.11 10.57 -2.37
N ARG A 153 15.88 10.99 -3.39
CA ARG A 153 16.65 10.06 -4.23
C ARG A 153 18.12 10.18 -3.90
N VAL A 154 18.70 9.11 -3.42
CA VAL A 154 20.12 9.02 -3.10
C VAL A 154 20.85 8.38 -4.27
N TRP A 155 21.72 9.16 -4.94
CA TRP A 155 22.56 8.68 -6.04
C TRP A 155 23.91 8.25 -5.49
N LEU A 156 24.21 6.96 -5.61
CA LEU A 156 25.46 6.39 -5.13
C LEU A 156 26.48 6.36 -6.26
N ASN A 157 27.74 6.74 -5.94
CA ASN A 157 28.86 6.65 -6.89
C ASN A 157 29.57 5.29 -6.69
N PRO A 158 29.54 4.37 -7.69
CA PRO A 158 30.12 3.04 -7.57
C PRO A 158 31.65 3.05 -7.33
N GLU A 159 32.36 4.03 -7.90
CA GLU A 159 33.79 4.14 -7.73
C GLU A 159 34.17 4.49 -6.29
N LEU A 160 33.42 5.43 -5.68
CA LEU A 160 33.62 5.80 -4.27
C LEU A 160 33.23 4.66 -3.34
N LEU A 161 32.13 3.96 -3.60
CA LEU A 161 31.74 2.77 -2.84
C LEU A 161 32.86 1.73 -2.82
N SER A 162 33.41 1.42 -3.99
CA SER A 162 34.53 0.48 -4.12
C SER A 162 35.78 0.96 -3.40
N LYS A 163 36.12 2.26 -3.53
CA LYS A 163 37.30 2.87 -2.86
C LYS A 163 37.18 2.80 -1.34
N TYR A 164 36.03 3.05 -0.78
CA TYR A 164 35.80 3.00 0.67
C TYR A 164 35.39 1.61 1.16
N LYS A 165 35.23 0.61 0.28
CA LYS A 165 34.78 -0.76 0.59
C LYS A 165 33.44 -0.79 1.32
N ILE A 166 32.54 0.10 0.93
CA ILE A 166 31.18 0.21 1.49
C ILE A 166 30.21 -0.40 0.48
N SER A 167 29.31 -1.25 0.94
CA SER A 167 28.23 -1.79 0.12
C SER A 167 27.01 -0.85 0.08
N VAL A 168 26.13 -1.03 -0.91
CA VAL A 168 24.87 -0.30 -0.98
C VAL A 168 24.00 -0.59 0.24
N LEU A 169 24.02 -1.84 0.73
CA LEU A 169 23.30 -2.28 1.91
C LEU A 169 23.77 -1.59 3.19
N ASP A 170 25.07 -1.30 3.32
CA ASP A 170 25.60 -0.58 4.48
C ASP A 170 25.05 0.85 4.53
N ILE A 171 24.92 1.50 3.37
CA ILE A 171 24.36 2.86 3.29
C ILE A 171 22.86 2.83 3.59
N GLU A 172 22.12 1.90 3.01
CA GLU A 172 20.69 1.72 3.28
C GLU A 172 20.43 1.49 4.77
N LYS A 173 21.16 0.55 5.37
CA LYS A 173 21.09 0.27 6.80
C LYS A 173 21.37 1.52 7.64
N LYS A 174 22.42 2.27 7.27
CA LYS A 174 22.79 3.48 8.01
C LYS A 174 21.75 4.59 7.89
N ILE A 175 21.18 4.79 6.70
CA ILE A 175 20.08 5.75 6.49
C ILE A 175 18.86 5.36 7.35
N ASN A 176 18.48 4.08 7.33
CA ASN A 176 17.36 3.59 8.12
C ASN A 176 17.61 3.68 9.63
N GLU A 177 18.84 3.44 10.10
CA GLU A 177 19.22 3.59 11.51
C GLU A 177 19.22 5.04 11.98
N GLU A 178 19.56 5.99 11.13
CA GLU A 178 19.63 7.42 11.49
C GLU A 178 18.32 8.18 11.26
N ASN A 179 17.44 7.66 10.40
CA ASN A 179 16.14 8.26 10.11
C ASN A 179 15.05 7.64 11.01
N ILE A 180 15.24 7.71 12.32
CA ILE A 180 14.30 7.15 13.30
C ILE A 180 13.83 8.26 14.25
N GLU A 181 12.50 8.42 14.37
CA GLU A 181 11.88 9.16 15.46
C GLU A 181 11.84 8.27 16.71
N ILE A 182 12.73 8.50 17.65
CA ILE A 182 12.73 7.75 18.92
C ILE A 182 12.05 8.58 19.99
N PRO A 183 10.98 8.08 20.63
CA PRO A 183 10.45 8.71 21.83
C PRO A 183 11.52 8.65 22.93
N ALA A 184 12.11 9.78 23.27
CA ALA A 184 13.20 9.87 24.25
C ALA A 184 12.70 9.82 25.72
N GLY A 185 11.41 9.53 25.95
CA GLY A 185 10.82 9.41 27.26
C GLY A 185 9.98 10.62 27.69
N ARG A 186 9.61 10.64 28.96
CA ARG A 186 8.85 11.75 29.58
C ARG A 186 9.68 12.38 30.67
N LEU A 187 9.67 13.69 30.73
CA LEU A 187 10.18 14.45 31.86
C LEU A 187 8.97 14.81 32.74
N GLU A 188 8.89 14.14 33.89
CA GLU A 188 7.86 14.42 34.88
C GLU A 188 8.30 15.57 35.80
N SER A 189 7.47 16.56 35.92
CA SER A 189 7.60 17.65 36.89
C SER A 189 6.36 17.68 37.77
N LYS A 190 6.48 18.29 38.98
CA LYS A 190 5.35 18.43 39.95
C LYS A 190 4.07 19.06 39.36
N PHE A 191 4.16 19.73 38.20
CA PHE A 191 3.05 20.48 37.62
C PHE A 191 2.80 20.22 36.15
N ARG A 192 3.71 19.59 35.40
CA ARG A 192 3.57 19.31 33.97
C ARG A 192 4.47 18.16 33.55
N ASP A 193 3.94 17.32 32.67
CA ASP A 193 4.69 16.28 31.98
C ASP A 193 5.07 16.77 30.58
N PHE A 194 6.33 16.59 30.21
CA PHE A 194 6.85 16.90 28.89
C PHE A 194 7.30 15.61 28.22
N THR A 195 6.74 15.35 27.03
CA THR A 195 7.23 14.28 26.18
C THR A 195 8.46 14.79 25.42
N VAL A 196 9.59 14.15 25.58
CA VAL A 196 10.82 14.48 24.85
C VAL A 196 10.82 13.62 23.57
N LYS A 197 10.84 14.27 22.41
CA LYS A 197 11.06 13.64 21.12
C LYS A 197 12.47 13.94 20.65
N LEU A 198 13.19 12.90 20.22
CA LEU A 198 14.40 13.07 19.43
C LEU A 198 13.96 13.06 17.98
N ASP A 199 14.01 14.23 17.33
CA ASP A 199 13.66 14.40 15.92
C ASP A 199 14.97 14.39 15.11
N SER A 200 15.32 13.22 14.56
CA SER A 200 16.45 13.07 13.63
C SER A 200 16.00 13.00 12.16
N ASP A 201 14.76 13.40 11.91
CA ASP A 201 14.15 13.35 10.59
C ASP A 201 14.76 14.40 9.65
N TYR A 202 15.33 13.95 8.54
CA TYR A 202 15.88 14.83 7.49
C TYR A 202 14.72 15.44 6.69
N LYS A 203 14.23 16.60 7.12
CA LYS A 203 13.08 17.29 6.48
C LYS A 203 13.48 18.08 5.23
N THR A 204 14.75 18.41 5.09
CA THR A 204 15.29 19.17 3.93
C THR A 204 16.74 18.77 3.65
N VAL A 205 17.11 18.77 2.38
CA VAL A 205 18.51 18.66 1.90
C VAL A 205 19.10 20.05 1.81
#